data_87f314e9760c7ea0f57bed1b67a6ef9e
#
_entry.id   87f314e9760c7ea0f57bed1b67a6ef9e
#
_cell.length_a   1.000
_cell.length_b   1.000
_cell.length_c   1.000
_cell.angle_alpha   90.00
_cell.angle_beta   90.00
_cell.angle_gamma   90.00
#
_symmetry.space_group_name_H-M   'P 1'
#
loop_
_entity.id
_entity.type
_entity.pdbx_description
1 polymer ?
#
loop_
_entity_poly.entity_id
_entity_poly.type
_entity_poly.pdbx_seq_one_letter_code
_entity_poly.pdbx_strand_id
1 'polypeptide(L)'
;MRDFATNRVPQQAAGTDARQLGDSGKTRMPIQFGMSQKLSPVTALLLTVPPLLWAGNAVVGRLVNTLVPPITLNFLRWAVALFILLPLAAWVLRRSSGLWAHWRRFALLSLLGVGCYNALQYLALQTSTPLNVTLVAASGPVWMLAIGALFFQAPVRRAQMYGAVLSIVGVLVVLSRGDWAQLLAVRLVVGDLFILLATACWSWYSWMLTRKDEPEAIRNDWAAFLLAQVVFGLAWSGLFAGLEWGLTDAHITWGWPLVSALAFVAVGPAVLAYRCWGLGIQQAGPAVAGFFANLTPLFAAIFSAAFLGELPQLYHLAAFGLIVGGIWVSSRR
;
A
#
# COMPACT_ATOMS: atom_id res chain seq x y z
N MET A 1 -72.00 -8.37 -39.69
CA MET A 1 -72.41 -9.45 -38.77
C MET A 1 -71.38 -9.49 -37.66
N ARG A 2 -71.85 -9.00 -36.47
CA ARG A 2 -71.63 -9.52 -35.11
C ARG A 2 -70.18 -9.55 -34.61
N ASP A 3 -69.81 -9.15 -33.42
CA ASP A 3 -70.56 -8.54 -32.27
C ASP A 3 -69.54 -7.87 -31.37
N PHE A 4 -70.01 -6.83 -30.70
CA PHE A 4 -69.44 -6.11 -29.56
C PHE A 4 -69.15 -7.04 -28.36
N ALA A 5 -68.06 -6.77 -27.66
CA ALA A 5 -68.00 -6.94 -26.20
C ALA A 5 -67.03 -5.97 -25.57
N THR A 6 -67.61 -4.97 -24.96
CA THR A 6 -67.05 -4.02 -23.99
C THR A 6 -66.60 -4.73 -22.72
N ASN A 7 -65.41 -4.41 -22.21
CA ASN A 7 -65.15 -4.65 -20.79
C ASN A 7 -64.56 -3.43 -20.10
N ARG A 8 -65.27 -2.98 -19.09
CA ARG A 8 -65.14 -1.75 -18.30
C ARG A 8 -63.97 -1.86 -17.35
N VAL A 9 -63.23 -0.77 -17.25
CA VAL A 9 -62.27 -0.47 -16.18
C VAL A 9 -63.03 0.04 -14.94
N PRO A 10 -62.77 -0.41 -13.72
CA PRO A 10 -63.26 0.30 -12.51
C PRO A 10 -62.25 1.38 -12.14
N GLN A 11 -62.70 2.63 -12.11
CA GLN A 11 -62.11 3.72 -11.36
C GLN A 11 -62.22 3.36 -9.86
N GLN A 12 -61.10 3.43 -9.14
CA GLN A 12 -61.10 3.62 -7.69
C GLN A 12 -60.31 4.85 -7.29
N ALA A 13 -61.02 5.64 -6.62
CA ALA A 13 -60.90 6.86 -5.93
C ALA A 13 -59.54 7.30 -5.44
N ALA A 14 -59.38 8.62 -5.55
CA ALA A 14 -58.38 9.49 -4.90
C ALA A 14 -58.46 9.34 -3.36
N GLY A 15 -57.29 9.13 -2.73
CA GLY A 15 -57.07 9.31 -1.30
C GLY A 15 -55.76 10.06 -1.13
N THR A 16 -55.88 11.34 -0.88
CA THR A 16 -54.84 12.25 -0.41
C THR A 16 -54.21 11.76 0.88
N ASP A 17 -52.88 11.59 0.86
CA ASP A 17 -52.11 11.86 2.07
C ASP A 17 -50.75 12.48 1.72
N ALA A 18 -50.78 13.80 1.79
CA ALA A 18 -49.62 14.67 1.73
C ALA A 18 -49.01 14.79 3.12
N ARG A 19 -48.06 13.94 3.49
CA ARG A 19 -47.13 14.16 4.63
C ARG A 19 -46.06 13.07 4.67
N GLN A 20 -45.03 13.18 3.82
CA GLN A 20 -43.70 12.65 4.09
C GLN A 20 -42.69 13.37 3.19
N LEU A 21 -42.53 14.68 3.44
CA LEU A 21 -41.36 15.45 3.07
C LEU A 21 -40.46 15.47 4.29
N GLY A 22 -39.26 14.90 4.17
CA GLY A 22 -38.19 15.17 5.12
C GLY A 22 -37.54 13.92 5.70
N ASP A 23 -36.77 13.23 4.93
CA ASP A 23 -35.48 12.71 5.41
C ASP A 23 -34.61 12.28 4.20
N SER A 24 -33.85 13.23 3.65
CA SER A 24 -32.77 12.92 2.72
C SER A 24 -31.56 12.46 3.52
N GLY A 25 -31.72 11.41 4.31
CA GLY A 25 -30.63 10.65 4.86
C GLY A 25 -29.82 10.07 3.71
N LYS A 26 -28.62 10.60 3.48
CA LYS A 26 -27.61 10.01 2.62
C LYS A 26 -27.36 8.59 3.12
N THR A 27 -28.13 7.64 2.62
CA THR A 27 -27.89 6.21 2.83
C THR A 27 -26.54 5.89 2.15
N ARG A 28 -25.47 5.97 2.96
CA ARG A 28 -24.16 5.45 2.52
C ARG A 28 -24.39 3.98 2.23
N MET A 29 -24.38 3.61 0.94
CA MET A 29 -24.40 2.20 0.56
C MET A 29 -23.29 1.48 1.35
N PRO A 30 -23.61 0.39 2.05
CA PRO A 30 -22.60 -0.41 2.72
C PRO A 30 -21.60 -0.85 1.64
N ILE A 31 -20.31 -0.64 1.91
CA ILE A 31 -19.23 -1.16 1.07
C ILE A 31 -19.46 -2.67 1.03
N GLN A 32 -19.88 -3.19 -0.13
CA GLN A 32 -19.95 -4.63 -0.34
C GLN A 32 -18.51 -5.14 -0.32
N PHE A 33 -18.05 -5.58 0.86
CA PHE A 33 -16.86 -6.41 0.95
C PHE A 33 -17.17 -7.67 0.16
N GLY A 34 -16.54 -7.81 -1.01
CA GLY A 34 -16.61 -9.02 -1.81
C GLY A 34 -16.43 -10.21 -0.87
N MET A 35 -17.33 -11.18 -0.95
CA MET A 35 -17.32 -12.38 -0.10
C MET A 35 -15.88 -12.89 -0.04
N SER A 36 -15.33 -12.99 1.16
CA SER A 36 -13.97 -13.44 1.44
C SER A 36 -13.70 -14.76 0.70
N GLN A 37 -13.16 -14.67 -0.50
CA GLN A 37 -12.67 -15.82 -1.23
C GLN A 37 -11.47 -16.39 -0.45
N LYS A 38 -11.34 -17.73 -0.43
CA LYS A 38 -10.11 -18.36 0.08
C LYS A 38 -8.93 -17.74 -0.66
N LEU A 39 -7.86 -17.42 0.07
CA LEU A 39 -6.63 -16.91 -0.51
C LEU A 39 -6.16 -17.86 -1.63
N SER A 40 -6.28 -17.42 -2.88
CA SER A 40 -5.83 -18.24 -4.01
C SER A 40 -4.30 -18.22 -4.09
N PRO A 41 -3.66 -19.26 -4.65
CA PRO A 41 -2.21 -19.24 -4.88
C PRO A 41 -1.75 -18.03 -5.70
N VAL A 42 -2.55 -17.61 -6.68
CA VAL A 42 -2.26 -16.42 -7.51
C VAL A 42 -2.29 -15.16 -6.65
N THR A 43 -3.30 -15.01 -5.80
CA THR A 43 -3.40 -13.86 -4.88
C THR A 43 -2.24 -13.83 -3.89
N ALA A 44 -1.85 -15.00 -3.36
CA ALA A 44 -0.70 -15.12 -2.47
C ALA A 44 0.60 -14.71 -3.17
N LEU A 45 0.80 -15.14 -4.43
CA LEU A 45 1.94 -14.73 -5.24
C LEU A 45 1.95 -13.21 -5.48
N LEU A 46 0.80 -12.64 -5.90
CA LEU A 46 0.65 -11.19 -6.10
C LEU A 46 1.02 -10.39 -4.84
N LEU A 47 0.62 -10.86 -3.65
CA LEU A 47 0.93 -10.19 -2.40
C LEU A 47 2.35 -10.47 -1.87
N THR A 48 3.04 -11.50 -2.37
CA THR A 48 4.42 -11.82 -2.01
C THR A 48 5.44 -11.00 -2.83
N VAL A 49 5.12 -10.68 -4.08
CA VAL A 49 6.00 -9.90 -4.97
C VAL A 49 6.35 -8.50 -4.39
N PRO A 50 5.42 -7.70 -3.88
CA PRO A 50 5.75 -6.39 -3.32
C PRO A 50 6.79 -6.44 -2.19
N PRO A 51 6.64 -7.21 -1.10
CA PRO A 51 7.64 -7.26 -0.03
C PRO A 51 9.01 -7.76 -0.51
N LEU A 52 9.06 -8.67 -1.48
CA LEU A 52 10.32 -9.09 -2.12
C LEU A 52 11.02 -7.92 -2.81
N LEU A 53 10.29 -7.18 -3.64
CA LEU A 53 10.82 -6.03 -4.38
C LEU A 53 11.17 -4.86 -3.43
N TRP A 54 10.40 -4.63 -2.37
CA TRP A 54 10.70 -3.59 -1.38
C TRP A 54 11.91 -3.95 -0.52
N ALA A 55 12.13 -5.24 -0.22
CA ALA A 55 13.36 -5.70 0.41
C ALA A 55 14.58 -5.39 -0.49
N GLY A 56 14.49 -5.70 -1.79
CA GLY A 56 15.50 -5.32 -2.77
C GLY A 56 15.70 -3.81 -2.88
N ASN A 57 14.61 -3.02 -2.82
CA ASN A 57 14.68 -1.56 -2.80
C ASN A 57 15.48 -1.02 -1.61
N ALA A 58 15.32 -1.62 -0.43
CA ALA A 58 16.08 -1.21 0.75
C ALA A 58 17.58 -1.48 0.59
N VAL A 59 17.95 -2.63 0.01
CA VAL A 59 19.36 -2.97 -0.27
C VAL A 59 19.95 -2.01 -1.31
N VAL A 60 19.27 -1.81 -2.43
CA VAL A 60 19.73 -0.90 -3.50
C VAL A 60 19.81 0.54 -2.99
N GLY A 61 18.80 1.01 -2.24
CA GLY A 61 18.82 2.34 -1.64
C GLY A 61 20.06 2.56 -0.74
N ARG A 62 20.47 1.52 0.01
CA ARG A 62 21.68 1.57 0.82
C ARG A 62 22.95 1.63 -0.03
N LEU A 63 22.99 0.92 -1.15
CA LEU A 63 24.16 0.91 -2.04
C LEU A 63 24.41 2.26 -2.73
N VAL A 64 23.35 3.04 -2.95
CA VAL A 64 23.44 4.33 -3.64
C VAL A 64 23.28 5.56 -2.73
N ASN A 65 23.24 5.37 -1.42
CA ASN A 65 22.99 6.44 -0.46
C ASN A 65 24.00 7.57 -0.45
N THR A 66 25.23 7.31 -0.92
CA THR A 66 26.30 8.30 -1.10
C THR A 66 26.26 8.97 -2.48
N LEU A 67 25.46 8.46 -3.42
CA LEU A 67 25.38 8.96 -4.79
C LEU A 67 24.21 9.91 -5.00
N VAL A 68 23.16 9.79 -4.20
CA VAL A 68 21.93 10.58 -4.33
C VAL A 68 21.24 10.74 -2.98
N PRO A 69 20.70 11.93 -2.67
CA PRO A 69 19.91 12.13 -1.46
C PRO A 69 18.64 11.25 -1.49
N PRO A 70 18.21 10.71 -0.35
CA PRO A 70 17.18 9.68 -0.30
C PRO A 70 15.81 10.15 -0.78
N ILE A 71 15.40 11.39 -0.48
CA ILE A 71 14.10 11.92 -0.92
C ILE A 71 14.18 12.25 -2.43
N THR A 72 15.32 12.71 -2.90
CA THR A 72 15.60 12.90 -4.33
C THR A 72 15.57 11.55 -5.08
N LEU A 73 16.12 10.48 -4.53
CA LEU A 73 16.00 9.13 -5.10
C LEU A 73 14.54 8.72 -5.24
N ASN A 74 13.70 9.01 -4.24
CA ASN A 74 12.26 8.75 -4.33
C ASN A 74 11.61 9.54 -5.48
N PHE A 75 11.93 10.83 -5.64
CA PHE A 75 11.40 11.64 -6.73
C PHE A 75 11.86 11.10 -8.10
N LEU A 76 13.15 10.85 -8.29
CA LEU A 76 13.70 10.32 -9.54
C LEU A 76 13.09 8.96 -9.91
N ARG A 77 12.89 8.06 -8.95
CA ARG A 77 12.22 6.79 -9.14
C ARG A 77 10.83 6.96 -9.75
N TRP A 78 10.04 7.87 -9.22
CA TRP A 78 8.70 8.13 -9.72
C TRP A 78 8.69 8.89 -11.05
N ALA A 79 9.69 9.75 -11.29
CA ALA A 79 9.90 10.37 -12.60
C ALA A 79 10.18 9.32 -13.68
N VAL A 80 11.08 8.36 -13.42
CA VAL A 80 11.33 7.24 -14.34
C VAL A 80 10.06 6.39 -14.51
N ALA A 81 9.33 6.10 -13.44
CA ALA A 81 8.05 5.36 -13.51
C ALA A 81 7.01 6.09 -14.37
N LEU A 82 6.96 7.43 -14.33
CA LEU A 82 6.11 8.23 -15.24
C LEU A 82 6.43 7.91 -16.70
N PHE A 83 7.72 7.98 -17.08
CA PHE A 83 8.12 7.71 -18.47
C PHE A 83 7.81 6.28 -18.93
N ILE A 84 7.86 5.30 -18.01
CA ILE A 84 7.47 3.92 -18.29
C ILE A 84 5.95 3.80 -18.51
N LEU A 85 5.15 4.50 -17.72
CA LEU A 85 3.69 4.40 -17.76
C LEU A 85 3.04 5.25 -18.86
N LEU A 86 3.68 6.34 -19.28
CA LEU A 86 3.16 7.23 -20.32
C LEU A 86 2.77 6.50 -21.61
N PRO A 87 3.61 5.66 -22.24
CA PRO A 87 3.23 4.97 -23.47
C PRO A 87 2.08 3.98 -23.26
N LEU A 88 1.87 3.49 -22.04
CA LEU A 88 0.84 2.51 -21.73
C LEU A 88 -0.52 3.16 -21.46
N ALA A 89 -0.54 4.37 -20.90
CA ALA A 89 -1.76 4.93 -20.33
C ALA A 89 -1.88 6.46 -20.47
N ALA A 90 -1.18 7.11 -21.41
CA ALA A 90 -1.23 8.57 -21.58
C ALA A 90 -2.65 9.11 -21.81
N TRP A 91 -3.58 8.26 -22.24
CA TRP A 91 -4.98 8.64 -22.43
C TRP A 91 -5.63 9.18 -21.15
N VAL A 92 -5.16 8.73 -19.95
CA VAL A 92 -5.70 9.16 -18.67
C VAL A 92 -5.49 10.66 -18.41
N LEU A 93 -4.47 11.26 -19.02
CA LEU A 93 -4.16 12.68 -18.90
C LEU A 93 -5.07 13.60 -19.71
N ARG A 94 -5.87 13.04 -20.62
CA ARG A 94 -6.83 13.81 -21.43
C ARG A 94 -7.91 14.39 -20.51
N ARG A 95 -8.42 15.57 -20.86
CA ARG A 95 -9.50 16.22 -20.09
C ARG A 95 -10.77 15.37 -19.99
N SER A 96 -11.03 14.56 -21.01
CA SER A 96 -12.20 13.66 -21.08
C SER A 96 -12.08 12.38 -20.26
N SER A 97 -10.91 12.07 -19.69
CA SER A 97 -10.69 10.82 -18.93
C SER A 97 -11.44 10.77 -17.59
N GLY A 98 -11.82 11.94 -17.06
CA GLY A 98 -12.39 12.06 -15.72
C GLY A 98 -11.36 12.17 -14.59
N LEU A 99 -10.05 12.02 -14.87
CA LEU A 99 -8.97 12.18 -13.88
C LEU A 99 -9.08 13.53 -13.15
N TRP A 100 -9.20 14.61 -13.91
CA TRP A 100 -9.20 15.97 -13.38
C TRP A 100 -10.44 16.30 -12.53
N ALA A 101 -11.58 15.66 -12.83
CA ALA A 101 -12.78 15.76 -11.98
C ALA A 101 -12.58 15.05 -10.63
N HIS A 102 -11.72 14.02 -10.58
CA HIS A 102 -11.43 13.24 -9.37
C HIS A 102 -10.02 13.54 -8.80
N TRP A 103 -9.42 14.70 -9.16
CA TRP A 103 -8.06 15.07 -8.78
C TRP A 103 -7.79 14.96 -7.27
N ARG A 104 -8.75 15.35 -6.42
CA ARG A 104 -8.61 15.30 -4.96
C ARG A 104 -8.34 13.88 -4.45
N ARG A 105 -9.03 12.91 -5.05
CA ARG A 105 -8.84 11.49 -4.71
C ARG A 105 -7.43 11.02 -5.08
N PHE A 106 -7.00 11.32 -6.32
CA PHE A 106 -5.67 10.90 -6.78
C PHE A 106 -4.55 11.65 -6.06
N ALA A 107 -4.73 12.93 -5.76
CA ALA A 107 -3.79 13.71 -4.97
C ALA A 107 -3.62 13.12 -3.56
N LEU A 108 -4.72 12.72 -2.90
CA LEU A 108 -4.65 12.09 -1.58
C LEU A 108 -4.03 10.68 -1.64
N LEU A 109 -4.42 9.83 -2.60
CA LEU A 109 -3.80 8.52 -2.81
C LEU A 109 -2.29 8.65 -3.02
N SER A 110 -1.90 9.62 -3.84
CA SER A 110 -0.50 9.87 -4.17
C SER A 110 0.28 10.45 -2.99
N LEU A 111 -0.33 11.34 -2.21
CA LEU A 111 0.29 11.86 -0.99
C LEU A 111 0.62 10.70 -0.03
N LEU A 112 -0.32 9.81 0.21
CA LEU A 112 -0.17 8.72 1.17
C LEU A 112 0.79 7.63 0.67
N GLY A 113 0.62 7.18 -0.60
CA GLY A 113 1.36 6.03 -1.13
C GLY A 113 2.68 6.40 -1.78
N VAL A 114 2.78 7.56 -2.45
CA VAL A 114 3.97 7.99 -3.20
C VAL A 114 4.82 8.98 -2.41
N GLY A 115 4.18 9.99 -1.80
CA GLY A 115 4.84 11.05 -1.07
C GLY A 115 5.24 10.64 0.35
N CYS A 116 4.25 10.50 1.24
CA CYS A 116 4.48 10.38 2.68
C CYS A 116 5.27 9.13 3.08
N TYR A 117 4.87 7.95 2.60
CA TYR A 117 5.47 6.70 3.09
C TYR A 117 7.00 6.72 3.00
N ASN A 118 7.53 6.97 1.80
CA ASN A 118 8.98 6.95 1.61
C ASN A 118 9.69 8.14 2.24
N ALA A 119 9.14 9.35 2.15
CA ALA A 119 9.72 10.53 2.79
C ALA A 119 9.81 10.36 4.31
N LEU A 120 8.73 9.91 4.96
CA LEU A 120 8.71 9.64 6.40
C LEU A 120 9.65 8.50 6.79
N GLN A 121 9.77 7.45 5.98
CA GLN A 121 10.71 6.36 6.21
C GLN A 121 12.16 6.86 6.17
N TYR A 122 12.50 7.73 5.23
CA TYR A 122 13.83 8.30 5.15
C TYR A 122 14.11 9.29 6.30
N LEU A 123 13.14 10.10 6.69
CA LEU A 123 13.25 10.93 7.89
C LEU A 123 13.41 10.08 9.16
N ALA A 124 12.73 8.95 9.24
CA ALA A 124 12.91 8.01 10.35
C ALA A 124 14.37 7.55 10.46
N LEU A 125 14.99 7.19 9.34
CA LEU A 125 16.38 6.71 9.29
C LEU A 125 17.43 7.77 9.62
N GLN A 126 17.07 9.06 9.67
CA GLN A 126 17.98 10.12 10.11
C GLN A 126 18.29 10.03 11.60
N THR A 127 17.35 9.59 12.42
CA THR A 127 17.47 9.57 13.89
C THR A 127 17.22 8.20 14.50
N SER A 128 16.64 7.26 13.73
CA SER A 128 16.36 5.90 14.17
C SER A 128 17.26 4.88 13.48
N THR A 129 17.40 3.72 14.10
CA THR A 129 18.17 2.62 13.51
C THR A 129 17.32 1.82 12.50
N PRO A 130 17.91 1.15 11.50
CA PRO A 130 17.19 0.23 10.62
C PRO A 130 16.43 -0.87 11.40
N LEU A 131 16.94 -1.28 12.54
CA LEU A 131 16.29 -2.24 13.45
C LEU A 131 14.96 -1.67 13.96
N ASN A 132 14.99 -0.46 14.56
CA ASN A 132 13.80 0.20 15.07
C ASN A 132 12.76 0.46 13.96
N VAL A 133 13.22 0.99 12.81
CA VAL A 133 12.37 1.27 11.66
C VAL A 133 11.62 0.01 11.22
N THR A 134 12.33 -1.13 11.13
CA THR A 134 11.72 -2.40 10.73
C THR A 134 10.78 -2.95 11.80
N LEU A 135 11.17 -2.81 13.08
CA LEU A 135 10.37 -3.21 14.22
C LEU A 135 9.02 -2.48 14.27
N VAL A 136 9.06 -1.15 14.15
CA VAL A 136 7.85 -0.32 14.17
C VAL A 136 7.00 -0.57 12.92
N ALA A 137 7.61 -0.73 11.73
CA ALA A 137 6.92 -1.06 10.49
C ALA A 137 6.21 -2.41 10.56
N ALA A 138 6.69 -3.36 11.37
CA ALA A 138 6.03 -4.65 11.59
C ALA A 138 4.65 -4.53 12.27
N SER A 139 4.32 -3.37 12.83
CA SER A 139 2.97 -3.05 13.32
C SER A 139 1.94 -2.86 12.18
N GLY A 140 2.37 -2.91 10.91
CA GLY A 140 1.52 -2.71 9.73
C GLY A 140 0.18 -3.47 9.75
N PRO A 141 0.13 -4.78 10.06
CA PRO A 141 -1.12 -5.52 10.18
C PRO A 141 -2.07 -4.92 11.23
N VAL A 142 -1.56 -4.41 12.35
CA VAL A 142 -2.37 -3.76 13.39
C VAL A 142 -2.99 -2.46 12.85
N TRP A 143 -2.20 -1.64 12.16
CA TRP A 143 -2.69 -0.41 11.51
C TRP A 143 -3.73 -0.72 10.41
N MET A 144 -3.50 -1.78 9.62
CA MET A 144 -4.48 -2.24 8.63
C MET A 144 -5.82 -2.60 9.28
N LEU A 145 -5.80 -3.33 10.39
CA LEU A 145 -7.01 -3.71 11.11
C LEU A 145 -7.68 -2.50 11.79
N ALA A 146 -6.90 -1.66 12.46
CA ALA A 146 -7.41 -0.50 13.18
C ALA A 146 -8.05 0.53 12.23
N ILE A 147 -7.35 0.94 11.16
CA ILE A 147 -7.86 1.89 10.17
C ILE A 147 -9.08 1.30 9.46
N GLY A 148 -9.05 0.02 9.12
CA GLY A 148 -10.20 -0.67 8.53
C GLY A 148 -11.43 -0.62 9.42
N ALA A 149 -11.28 -0.93 10.69
CA ALA A 149 -12.38 -0.91 11.64
C ALA A 149 -12.93 0.49 11.91
N LEU A 150 -12.04 1.46 12.14
CA LEU A 150 -12.42 2.81 12.57
C LEU A 150 -13.00 3.66 11.42
N PHE A 151 -12.46 3.55 10.21
CA PHE A 151 -12.79 4.48 9.12
C PHE A 151 -13.47 3.81 7.92
N PHE A 152 -13.37 2.50 7.79
CA PHE A 152 -13.93 1.73 6.68
C PHE A 152 -14.99 0.71 7.12
N GLN A 153 -15.32 0.67 8.42
CA GLN A 153 -16.35 -0.23 9.00
C GLN A 153 -16.06 -1.72 8.69
N ALA A 154 -14.78 -2.06 8.54
CA ALA A 154 -14.37 -3.43 8.27
C ALA A 154 -14.40 -4.25 9.57
N PRO A 155 -15.05 -5.42 9.58
CA PRO A 155 -15.08 -6.26 10.78
C PRO A 155 -13.69 -6.86 11.04
N VAL A 156 -13.23 -6.76 12.28
CA VAL A 156 -12.01 -7.42 12.73
C VAL A 156 -12.34 -8.80 13.26
N ARG A 157 -11.69 -9.82 12.70
CA ARG A 157 -11.91 -11.22 13.10
C ARG A 157 -10.85 -11.66 14.11
N ARG A 158 -11.21 -12.54 15.04
CA ARG A 158 -10.25 -13.11 15.99
C ARG A 158 -9.06 -13.78 15.30
N ALA A 159 -9.30 -14.48 14.18
CA ALA A 159 -8.24 -15.08 13.38
C ALA A 159 -7.21 -14.04 12.88
N GLN A 160 -7.65 -12.84 12.49
CA GLN A 160 -6.76 -11.76 12.09
C GLN A 160 -5.94 -11.23 13.27
N MET A 161 -6.51 -11.15 14.47
CA MET A 161 -5.76 -10.76 15.67
C MET A 161 -4.67 -11.79 16.01
N TYR A 162 -5.00 -13.09 16.03
CA TYR A 162 -4.01 -14.15 16.20
C TYR A 162 -2.94 -14.16 15.10
N GLY A 163 -3.36 -13.95 13.85
CA GLY A 163 -2.45 -13.81 12.72
C GLY A 163 -1.48 -12.62 12.89
N ALA A 164 -1.97 -11.48 13.40
CA ALA A 164 -1.13 -10.32 13.68
C ALA A 164 -0.08 -10.61 14.74
N VAL A 165 -0.47 -11.24 15.85
CA VAL A 165 0.47 -11.64 16.91
C VAL A 165 1.54 -12.57 16.34
N LEU A 166 1.15 -13.64 15.64
CA LEU A 166 2.11 -14.59 15.03
C LEU A 166 3.07 -13.88 14.06
N SER A 167 2.55 -13.03 13.20
CA SER A 167 3.36 -12.31 12.21
C SER A 167 4.34 -11.34 12.86
N ILE A 168 3.91 -10.61 13.90
CA ILE A 168 4.79 -9.71 14.67
C ILE A 168 5.87 -10.51 15.39
N VAL A 169 5.51 -11.60 16.06
CA VAL A 169 6.49 -12.48 16.73
C VAL A 169 7.51 -13.00 15.72
N GLY A 170 7.07 -13.41 14.53
CA GLY A 170 8.00 -13.82 13.46
C GLY A 170 8.98 -12.72 13.06
N VAL A 171 8.53 -11.47 12.92
CA VAL A 171 9.43 -10.33 12.68
C VAL A 171 10.39 -10.10 13.84
N LEU A 172 9.90 -10.18 15.08
CA LEU A 172 10.76 -10.06 16.27
C LEU A 172 11.87 -11.12 16.29
N VAL A 173 11.57 -12.35 15.88
CA VAL A 173 12.57 -13.44 15.78
C VAL A 173 13.63 -13.12 14.72
N VAL A 174 13.26 -12.54 13.56
CA VAL A 174 14.27 -12.07 12.56
C VAL A 174 15.15 -11.00 13.16
N LEU A 175 14.53 -9.99 13.78
CA LEU A 175 15.24 -8.79 14.25
C LEU A 175 16.13 -9.07 15.47
N SER A 176 15.73 -10.02 16.33
CA SER A 176 16.56 -10.46 17.45
C SER A 176 17.78 -11.29 17.04
N ARG A 177 17.82 -11.78 15.77
CA ARG A 177 18.83 -12.73 15.31
C ARG A 177 18.99 -13.94 16.24
N GLY A 178 17.93 -14.34 16.94
CA GLY A 178 17.94 -15.38 17.96
C GLY A 178 18.43 -14.94 19.35
N ASP A 179 18.82 -13.68 19.51
CA ASP A 179 19.21 -13.07 20.79
C ASP A 179 18.23 -11.96 21.20
N TRP A 180 17.33 -12.27 22.13
CA TRP A 180 16.29 -11.36 22.61
C TRP A 180 16.85 -10.12 23.33
N ALA A 181 18.10 -10.18 23.84
CA ALA A 181 18.73 -9.03 24.46
C ALA A 181 18.86 -7.83 23.50
N GLN A 182 19.00 -8.09 22.20
CA GLN A 182 19.02 -7.04 21.18
C GLN A 182 17.72 -6.24 21.12
N LEU A 183 16.56 -6.89 21.33
CA LEU A 183 15.27 -6.21 21.38
C LEU A 183 15.06 -5.44 22.69
N LEU A 184 15.61 -5.93 23.80
CA LEU A 184 15.52 -5.24 25.08
C LEU A 184 16.40 -3.97 25.11
N ALA A 185 17.42 -3.90 24.24
CA ALA A 185 18.29 -2.73 24.09
C ALA A 185 17.65 -1.63 23.20
N VAL A 186 16.51 -1.90 22.54
CA VAL A 186 15.82 -0.94 21.69
C VAL A 186 15.34 0.26 22.50
N ARG A 187 15.77 1.46 22.08
CA ARG A 187 15.28 2.73 22.65
C ARG A 187 14.48 3.45 21.58
N LEU A 188 13.28 3.88 21.93
CA LEU A 188 12.43 4.65 21.03
C LEU A 188 12.98 6.07 20.89
N VAL A 189 13.03 6.53 19.66
CA VAL A 189 13.51 7.87 19.26
C VAL A 189 12.49 8.56 18.35
N VAL A 190 12.69 9.87 18.10
CA VAL A 190 11.75 10.65 17.26
C VAL A 190 11.55 10.04 15.88
N GLY A 191 12.58 9.42 15.29
CA GLY A 191 12.46 8.72 14.01
C GLY A 191 11.42 7.59 14.02
N ASP A 192 11.19 6.96 15.16
CA ASP A 192 10.21 5.88 15.27
C ASP A 192 8.76 6.40 15.12
N LEU A 193 8.51 7.68 15.44
CA LEU A 193 7.22 8.32 15.17
C LEU A 193 7.01 8.56 13.67
N PHE A 194 8.06 8.89 12.93
CA PHE A 194 7.96 9.05 11.48
C PHE A 194 7.62 7.74 10.78
N ILE A 195 8.27 6.63 11.15
CA ILE A 195 7.93 5.34 10.53
C ILE A 195 6.55 4.82 10.98
N LEU A 196 6.14 5.11 12.21
CA LEU A 196 4.79 4.81 12.67
C LEU A 196 3.75 5.53 11.82
N LEU A 197 3.94 6.84 11.58
CA LEU A 197 3.09 7.64 10.71
C LEU A 197 3.14 7.15 9.25
N ALA A 198 4.32 6.79 8.74
CA ALA A 198 4.46 6.18 7.41
C ALA A 198 3.61 4.90 7.29
N THR A 199 3.68 4.02 8.28
CA THR A 199 2.93 2.76 8.31
C THR A 199 1.41 3.01 8.36
N ALA A 200 0.98 4.01 9.12
CA ALA A 200 -0.41 4.45 9.14
C ALA A 200 -0.86 5.02 7.78
N CYS A 201 -0.04 5.88 7.15
CA CYS A 201 -0.31 6.41 5.80
C CYS A 201 -0.43 5.29 4.77
N TRP A 202 0.45 4.30 4.78
CA TRP A 202 0.40 3.14 3.90
C TRP A 202 -0.85 2.29 4.11
N SER A 203 -1.23 2.10 5.37
CA SER A 203 -2.45 1.37 5.71
C SER A 203 -3.70 2.11 5.22
N TRP A 204 -3.74 3.43 5.39
CA TRP A 204 -4.83 4.26 4.88
C TRP A 204 -4.91 4.23 3.34
N TYR A 205 -3.76 4.41 2.67
CA TYR A 205 -3.64 4.25 1.22
C TYR A 205 -4.22 2.92 0.75
N SER A 206 -3.82 1.83 1.40
CA SER A 206 -4.28 0.47 1.06
C SER A 206 -5.80 0.31 1.19
N TRP A 207 -6.40 0.89 2.23
CA TRP A 207 -7.85 0.91 2.38
C TRP A 207 -8.55 1.80 1.36
N MET A 208 -7.94 2.92 0.98
CA MET A 208 -8.49 3.77 -0.10
C MET A 208 -8.54 3.06 -1.44
N LEU A 209 -7.65 2.09 -1.72
CA LEU A 209 -7.69 1.28 -2.95
C LEU A 209 -8.96 0.42 -3.07
N THR A 210 -9.69 0.18 -1.98
CA THR A 210 -10.96 -0.57 -2.02
C THR A 210 -12.17 0.29 -2.42
N ARG A 211 -12.06 1.61 -2.35
CA ARG A 211 -13.12 2.53 -2.77
C ARG A 211 -13.17 2.60 -4.30
N LYS A 212 -14.38 2.77 -4.82
CA LYS A 212 -14.66 2.84 -6.26
C LYS A 212 -15.20 4.22 -6.64
N ASP A 213 -14.52 5.26 -6.18
CA ASP A 213 -14.97 6.65 -6.35
C ASP A 213 -14.45 7.28 -7.67
N GLU A 214 -13.54 6.60 -8.38
CA GLU A 214 -12.96 7.04 -9.66
C GLU A 214 -13.71 6.47 -10.87
N PRO A 215 -13.53 7.07 -12.07
CA PRO A 215 -14.08 6.53 -13.31
C PRO A 215 -13.68 5.07 -13.54
N GLU A 216 -14.65 4.27 -13.97
CA GLU A 216 -14.45 2.84 -14.18
C GLU A 216 -13.34 2.52 -15.19
N ALA A 217 -13.24 3.33 -16.26
CA ALA A 217 -12.19 3.18 -17.26
C ALA A 217 -10.78 3.31 -16.65
N ILE A 218 -10.58 4.26 -15.71
CA ILE A 218 -9.29 4.43 -15.02
C ILE A 218 -9.08 3.27 -14.04
N ARG A 219 -10.12 2.87 -13.31
CA ARG A 219 -10.03 1.80 -12.30
C ARG A 219 -9.67 0.45 -12.91
N ASN A 220 -10.22 0.13 -14.07
CA ASN A 220 -10.03 -1.17 -14.72
C ASN A 220 -8.72 -1.26 -15.52
N ASP A 221 -8.10 -0.13 -15.82
CA ASP A 221 -6.77 -0.06 -16.44
C ASP A 221 -5.72 0.23 -15.35
N TRP A 222 -4.97 -0.80 -14.97
CA TRP A 222 -3.98 -0.69 -13.91
C TRP A 222 -2.88 0.34 -14.19
N ALA A 223 -2.49 0.49 -15.47
CA ALA A 223 -1.46 1.44 -15.86
C ALA A 223 -1.99 2.88 -15.78
N ALA A 224 -3.24 3.11 -16.20
CA ALA A 224 -3.92 4.39 -16.08
C ALA A 224 -4.14 4.77 -14.61
N PHE A 225 -4.56 3.83 -13.76
CA PHE A 225 -4.74 4.06 -12.34
C PHE A 225 -3.42 4.41 -11.63
N LEU A 226 -2.32 3.70 -11.99
CA LEU A 226 -1.01 3.99 -11.43
C LEU A 226 -0.43 5.30 -11.98
N LEU A 227 -0.57 5.56 -13.31
CA LEU A 227 -0.13 6.82 -13.91
C LEU A 227 -0.85 8.03 -13.29
N ALA A 228 -2.15 7.93 -13.05
CA ALA A 228 -2.92 8.97 -12.37
C ALA A 228 -2.33 9.28 -10.97
N GLN A 229 -1.92 8.27 -10.22
CA GLN A 229 -1.25 8.46 -8.94
C GLN A 229 0.15 9.06 -9.10
N VAL A 230 0.93 8.58 -10.07
CA VAL A 230 2.31 9.07 -10.30
C VAL A 230 2.32 10.55 -10.67
N VAL A 231 1.37 11.03 -11.45
CA VAL A 231 1.29 12.46 -11.85
C VAL A 231 1.17 13.36 -10.62
N PHE A 232 0.23 13.08 -9.72
CA PHE A 232 0.11 13.85 -8.47
C PHE A 232 1.22 13.53 -7.47
N GLY A 233 1.70 12.28 -7.49
CA GLY A 233 2.80 11.83 -6.65
C GLY A 233 4.12 12.53 -6.95
N LEU A 234 4.38 12.89 -8.20
CA LEU A 234 5.54 13.68 -8.58
C LEU A 234 5.47 15.12 -8.04
N ALA A 235 4.28 15.71 -7.96
CA ALA A 235 4.12 17.01 -7.32
C ALA A 235 4.51 16.94 -5.83
N TRP A 236 4.03 15.93 -5.11
CA TRP A 236 4.36 15.73 -3.69
C TRP A 236 5.82 15.35 -3.47
N SER A 237 6.34 14.35 -4.19
CA SER A 237 7.73 13.93 -4.04
C SER A 237 8.71 14.99 -4.54
N GLY A 238 8.34 15.77 -5.55
CA GLY A 238 9.12 16.91 -6.03
C GLY A 238 9.18 18.04 -5.01
N LEU A 239 8.06 18.36 -4.34
CA LEU A 239 8.03 19.29 -3.23
C LEU A 239 8.97 18.84 -2.10
N PHE A 240 8.91 17.59 -1.71
CA PHE A 240 9.78 17.05 -0.65
C PHE A 240 11.26 17.02 -1.07
N ALA A 241 11.56 16.66 -2.33
CA ALA A 241 12.91 16.73 -2.85
C ALA A 241 13.43 18.19 -2.92
N GLY A 242 12.58 19.14 -3.32
CA GLY A 242 12.91 20.55 -3.29
C GLY A 242 13.25 21.05 -1.88
N LEU A 243 12.52 20.58 -0.86
CA LEU A 243 12.84 20.88 0.54
C LEU A 243 14.17 20.25 0.97
N GLU A 244 14.44 18.99 0.56
CA GLU A 244 15.73 18.35 0.82
C GLU A 244 16.90 19.18 0.25
N TRP A 245 16.77 19.63 -1.00
CA TRP A 245 17.79 20.48 -1.65
C TRP A 245 17.93 21.87 -1.03
N GLY A 246 16.85 22.42 -0.49
CA GLY A 246 16.88 23.73 0.19
C GLY A 246 17.42 23.68 1.63
N LEU A 247 17.41 22.50 2.26
CA LEU A 247 17.76 22.35 3.68
C LEU A 247 19.06 21.56 3.92
N THR A 248 19.63 20.94 2.87
CA THR A 248 20.85 20.12 2.96
C THR A 248 21.80 20.41 1.81
N ASP A 249 23.06 20.03 1.97
CA ASP A 249 24.06 20.06 0.88
C ASP A 249 23.85 18.91 -0.10
N ALA A 250 22.64 18.86 -0.68
CA ALA A 250 22.21 17.79 -1.58
C ALA A 250 23.05 17.81 -2.87
N HIS A 251 23.52 16.66 -3.29
CA HIS A 251 24.22 16.51 -4.58
C HIS A 251 23.91 15.15 -5.20
N ILE A 252 24.08 15.04 -6.51
CA ILE A 252 23.91 13.77 -7.23
C ILE A 252 25.21 13.45 -7.96
N THR A 253 25.73 12.25 -7.69
CA THR A 253 26.86 11.70 -8.43
C THR A 253 26.34 10.73 -9.48
N TRP A 254 26.24 11.21 -10.72
CA TRP A 254 25.75 10.39 -11.84
C TRP A 254 26.78 9.35 -12.26
N GLY A 255 26.28 8.14 -12.55
CA GLY A 255 27.09 7.03 -13.05
C GLY A 255 26.24 5.79 -13.24
N TRP A 256 26.80 4.76 -13.84
CA TRP A 256 26.11 3.48 -14.07
C TRP A 256 25.51 2.86 -12.80
N PRO A 257 26.16 2.93 -11.61
CA PRO A 257 25.56 2.40 -10.38
C PRO A 257 24.23 3.10 -10.04
N LEU A 258 24.15 4.44 -10.18
CA LEU A 258 22.91 5.17 -9.91
C LEU A 258 21.85 4.91 -10.99
N VAL A 259 22.23 4.89 -12.27
CA VAL A 259 21.30 4.63 -13.39
C VAL A 259 20.68 3.24 -13.28
N SER A 260 21.48 2.20 -13.01
CA SER A 260 20.99 0.85 -12.82
C SER A 260 20.10 0.71 -11.58
N ALA A 261 20.46 1.38 -10.50
CA ALA A 261 19.63 1.45 -9.30
C ALA A 261 18.28 2.10 -9.58
N LEU A 262 18.26 3.25 -10.28
CA LEU A 262 17.03 3.94 -10.69
C LEU A 262 16.15 3.07 -11.58
N ALA A 263 16.74 2.38 -12.56
CA ALA A 263 16.01 1.45 -13.41
C ALA A 263 15.34 0.34 -12.58
N PHE A 264 16.09 -0.29 -11.67
CA PHE A 264 15.54 -1.32 -10.79
C PHE A 264 14.43 -0.79 -9.89
N VAL A 265 14.67 0.33 -9.17
CA VAL A 265 13.69 0.82 -8.19
C VAL A 265 12.43 1.39 -8.84
N ALA A 266 12.53 1.88 -10.08
CA ALA A 266 11.38 2.35 -10.85
C ALA A 266 10.55 1.18 -11.42
N VAL A 267 11.18 0.19 -12.04
CA VAL A 267 10.46 -0.95 -12.64
C VAL A 267 9.91 -1.88 -11.57
N GLY A 268 10.77 -2.37 -10.67
CA GLY A 268 10.39 -3.36 -9.66
C GLY A 268 9.55 -2.73 -8.53
N PRO A 269 10.17 -2.03 -7.60
CA PRO A 269 9.52 -1.49 -6.41
C PRO A 269 8.42 -0.46 -6.66
N ALA A 270 8.51 0.36 -7.72
CA ALA A 270 7.48 1.35 -8.00
C ALA A 270 6.37 0.80 -8.91
N VAL A 271 6.68 0.33 -10.13
CA VAL A 271 5.62 -0.07 -11.06
C VAL A 271 5.07 -1.45 -10.73
N LEU A 272 5.93 -2.48 -10.69
CA LEU A 272 5.50 -3.86 -10.54
C LEU A 272 4.94 -4.14 -9.15
N ALA A 273 5.60 -3.66 -8.09
CA ALA A 273 5.12 -3.88 -6.73
C ALA A 273 3.78 -3.19 -6.47
N TYR A 274 3.58 -1.95 -6.94
CA TYR A 274 2.29 -1.25 -6.78
C TYR A 274 1.17 -1.91 -7.57
N ARG A 275 1.45 -2.39 -8.79
CA ARG A 275 0.49 -3.19 -9.55
C ARG A 275 0.07 -4.45 -8.80
N CYS A 276 1.06 -5.23 -8.34
CA CYS A 276 0.79 -6.48 -7.61
C CYS A 276 0.06 -6.21 -6.29
N TRP A 277 0.44 -5.16 -5.56
CA TRP A 277 -0.21 -4.75 -4.32
C TRP A 277 -1.66 -4.36 -4.54
N GLY A 278 -1.93 -3.51 -5.53
CA GLY A 278 -3.29 -3.09 -5.87
C GLY A 278 -4.19 -4.26 -6.26
N LEU A 279 -3.71 -5.17 -7.12
CA LEU A 279 -4.43 -6.39 -7.49
C LEU A 279 -4.64 -7.33 -6.30
N GLY A 280 -3.63 -7.50 -5.47
CA GLY A 280 -3.72 -8.32 -4.26
C GLY A 280 -4.76 -7.78 -3.27
N ILE A 281 -4.79 -6.45 -3.07
CA ILE A 281 -5.81 -5.78 -2.24
C ILE A 281 -7.22 -5.98 -2.80
N GLN A 282 -7.39 -5.85 -4.11
CA GLN A 282 -8.70 -6.08 -4.74
C GLN A 282 -9.22 -7.49 -4.54
N GLN A 283 -8.33 -8.49 -4.47
CA GLN A 283 -8.68 -9.90 -4.33
C GLN A 283 -8.80 -10.36 -2.87
N ALA A 284 -7.87 -9.97 -2.00
CA ALA A 284 -7.80 -10.45 -0.62
C ALA A 284 -8.23 -9.41 0.44
N GLY A 285 -8.31 -8.14 0.06
CA GLY A 285 -8.55 -7.01 0.96
C GLY A 285 -7.28 -6.53 1.68
N PRO A 286 -7.30 -5.26 2.17
CA PRO A 286 -6.14 -4.63 2.81
C PRO A 286 -5.70 -5.35 4.08
N ALA A 287 -6.67 -5.84 4.88
CA ALA A 287 -6.38 -6.55 6.12
C ALA A 287 -5.48 -7.77 5.90
N VAL A 288 -5.77 -8.59 4.87
CA VAL A 288 -4.93 -9.77 4.53
C VAL A 288 -3.61 -9.31 3.90
N ALA A 289 -3.64 -8.34 3.00
CA ALA A 289 -2.44 -7.81 2.34
C ALA A 289 -1.39 -7.30 3.37
N GLY A 290 -1.84 -6.66 4.45
CA GLY A 290 -0.96 -6.15 5.50
C GLY A 290 -0.05 -7.20 6.12
N PHE A 291 -0.51 -8.45 6.25
CA PHE A 291 0.32 -9.54 6.79
C PHE A 291 1.47 -9.92 5.85
N PHE A 292 1.26 -9.82 4.54
CA PHE A 292 2.31 -10.08 3.54
C PHE A 292 3.44 -9.05 3.61
N ALA A 293 3.15 -7.80 4.00
CA ALA A 293 4.19 -6.78 4.16
C ALA A 293 5.28 -7.19 5.17
N ASN A 294 4.95 -8.00 6.18
CA ASN A 294 5.89 -8.53 7.16
C ASN A 294 6.85 -9.59 6.59
N LEU A 295 6.70 -10.00 5.33
CA LEU A 295 7.72 -10.78 4.62
C LEU A 295 8.94 -9.93 4.21
N THR A 296 8.82 -8.60 4.19
CA THR A 296 9.92 -7.70 3.78
C THR A 296 11.21 -7.90 4.60
N PRO A 297 11.21 -7.93 5.93
CA PRO A 297 12.43 -8.17 6.70
C PRO A 297 13.01 -9.57 6.48
N LEU A 298 12.17 -10.57 6.20
CA LEU A 298 12.63 -11.90 5.87
C LEU A 298 13.37 -11.93 4.53
N PHE A 299 12.79 -11.31 3.49
CA PHE A 299 13.45 -11.20 2.19
C PHE A 299 14.71 -10.34 2.27
N ALA A 300 14.72 -9.30 3.09
CA ALA A 300 15.92 -8.50 3.33
C ALA A 300 17.04 -9.35 3.95
N ALA A 301 16.71 -10.23 4.91
CA ALA A 301 17.66 -11.15 5.49
C ALA A 301 18.20 -12.17 4.46
N ILE A 302 17.33 -12.69 3.58
CA ILE A 302 17.73 -13.58 2.48
C ILE A 302 18.68 -12.86 1.52
N PHE A 303 18.39 -11.62 1.14
CA PHE A 303 19.27 -10.84 0.27
C PHE A 303 20.61 -10.51 0.96
N SER A 304 20.60 -10.19 2.25
CA SER A 304 21.83 -10.01 3.01
C SER A 304 22.67 -11.28 3.00
N ALA A 305 22.06 -12.43 3.21
CA ALA A 305 22.74 -13.72 3.15
C ALA A 305 23.35 -13.99 1.77
N ALA A 306 22.57 -13.74 0.71
CA ALA A 306 23.01 -14.00 -0.67
C ALA A 306 24.13 -13.06 -1.15
N PHE A 307 24.06 -11.76 -0.78
CA PHE A 307 24.99 -10.73 -1.26
C PHE A 307 26.15 -10.43 -0.31
N LEU A 308 25.98 -10.69 1.00
CA LEU A 308 26.99 -10.44 2.03
C LEU A 308 27.64 -11.74 2.54
N GLY A 309 27.25 -12.91 2.01
CA GLY A 309 27.81 -14.21 2.40
C GLY A 309 27.39 -14.68 3.81
N GLU A 310 26.38 -14.09 4.41
CA GLU A 310 25.85 -14.52 5.69
C GLU A 310 25.07 -15.84 5.53
N LEU A 311 25.42 -16.86 6.30
CA LEU A 311 24.71 -18.15 6.22
C LEU A 311 23.31 -18.03 6.86
N PRO A 312 22.27 -18.60 6.22
CA PRO A 312 20.95 -18.70 6.82
C PRO A 312 21.00 -19.44 8.16
N GLN A 313 20.42 -18.84 9.21
CA GLN A 313 20.38 -19.40 10.54
C GLN A 313 18.99 -20.01 10.85
N LEU A 314 18.90 -20.87 11.87
CA LEU A 314 17.65 -21.52 12.27
C LEU A 314 16.53 -20.53 12.61
N TYR A 315 16.89 -19.37 13.15
CA TYR A 315 15.89 -18.35 13.46
C TYR A 315 15.20 -17.76 12.23
N HIS A 316 15.85 -17.76 11.06
CA HIS A 316 15.20 -17.36 9.81
C HIS A 316 14.10 -18.35 9.42
N LEU A 317 14.32 -19.64 9.61
CA LEU A 317 13.32 -20.68 9.34
C LEU A 317 12.13 -20.57 10.33
N ALA A 318 12.42 -20.38 11.61
CA ALA A 318 11.39 -20.19 12.63
C ALA A 318 10.53 -18.93 12.33
N ALA A 319 11.17 -17.83 11.99
CA ALA A 319 10.50 -16.58 11.60
C ALA A 319 9.62 -16.76 10.37
N PHE A 320 10.12 -17.44 9.34
CA PHE A 320 9.35 -17.77 8.14
C PHE A 320 8.09 -18.55 8.50
N GLY A 321 8.20 -19.60 9.30
CA GLY A 321 7.07 -20.40 9.76
C GLY A 321 6.02 -19.55 10.52
N LEU A 322 6.46 -18.64 11.40
CA LEU A 322 5.58 -17.74 12.15
C LEU A 322 4.87 -16.72 11.26
N ILE A 323 5.59 -16.07 10.33
CA ILE A 323 5.01 -15.07 9.42
C ILE A 323 4.01 -15.75 8.47
N VAL A 324 4.39 -16.86 7.83
CA VAL A 324 3.51 -17.60 6.93
C VAL A 324 2.33 -18.19 7.69
N GLY A 325 2.54 -18.72 8.91
CA GLY A 325 1.49 -19.16 9.81
C GLY A 325 0.51 -18.02 10.15
N GLY A 326 1.03 -16.82 10.43
CA GLY A 326 0.23 -15.62 10.66
C GLY A 326 -0.63 -15.25 9.44
N ILE A 327 -0.05 -15.26 8.22
CA ILE A 327 -0.78 -15.05 6.98
C ILE A 327 -1.90 -16.09 6.82
N TRP A 328 -1.58 -17.37 7.01
CA TRP A 328 -2.55 -18.45 6.87
C TRP A 328 -3.70 -18.36 7.89
N VAL A 329 -3.39 -18.12 9.18
CA VAL A 329 -4.41 -17.93 10.22
C VAL A 329 -5.29 -16.73 9.91
N SER A 330 -4.70 -15.59 9.54
CA SER A 330 -5.46 -14.36 9.23
C SER A 330 -6.37 -14.49 8.01
N SER A 331 -6.04 -15.38 7.08
CA SER A 331 -6.82 -15.64 5.86
C SER A 331 -7.95 -16.66 6.05
N ARG A 332 -8.01 -17.32 7.21
CA ARG A 332 -9.11 -18.25 7.54
C ARG A 332 -10.40 -17.50 7.83
N ARG A 333 -11.52 -18.12 7.50
CA ARG A 333 -12.89 -17.62 7.75
C ARG A 333 -13.29 -17.76 9.20
#